data_45e022cedf293d6a5ebfe90c431844d2
#
_entry.id   45e022cedf293d6a5ebfe90c431844d2
#
_cell.length_a   1.000
_cell.length_b   1.000
_cell.length_c   1.000
_cell.angle_alpha   90.00
_cell.angle_beta   90.00
_cell.angle_gamma   90.00
#
_symmetry.space_group_name_H-M   'P 1'
#
loop_
_entity.id
_entity.type
_entity.pdbx_description
1 polymer ?
#
loop_
_entity_poly.entity_id
_entity_poly.type
_entity_poly.pdbx_seq_one_letter_code
_entity_poly.pdbx_strand_id
1 'polypeptide(L)'
;MAMSTTVYGLKNCDTCKKATKWLDRFGVPYTFVDYRDNKPSPETLLAWAAQLGGLAAMVNKSSTTWRQLPDNRKAADSEAEWKLLLREYPQLIKRPVVVTADGTVSQGFSDNGFKARFGVGGA
;
A
#
# COMPACT_ATOMS: atom_id res chain seq x y z
N MET A 1 -2.53 -7.88 -24.32
CA MET A 1 -2.24 -6.67 -23.57
C MET A 1 -1.50 -7.02 -22.29
N ALA A 2 -0.36 -6.44 -22.11
CA ALA A 2 0.42 -6.72 -20.92
C ALA A 2 -0.24 -6.03 -19.73
N MET A 3 -0.71 -6.81 -18.80
CA MET A 3 -1.19 -6.29 -17.53
C MET A 3 -0.08 -6.49 -16.56
N SER A 4 0.28 -5.42 -15.85
CA SER A 4 1.42 -5.46 -14.95
C SER A 4 1.01 -5.19 -13.52
N THR A 5 1.86 -5.64 -12.62
CA THR A 5 1.75 -5.34 -11.21
C THR A 5 2.17 -3.89 -10.97
N THR A 6 1.42 -3.19 -10.13
CA THR A 6 1.78 -1.85 -9.68
C THR A 6 2.09 -1.89 -8.19
N VAL A 7 3.22 -1.31 -7.82
CA VAL A 7 3.65 -1.21 -6.42
C VAL A 7 3.57 0.25 -6.01
N TYR A 8 2.68 0.55 -5.07
CA TYR A 8 2.52 1.90 -4.54
C TYR A 8 3.26 1.98 -3.22
N GLY A 9 4.12 2.95 -3.09
CA GLY A 9 4.91 3.08 -1.87
C GLY A 9 5.64 4.41 -1.80
N LEU A 10 6.73 4.43 -1.05
CA LEU A 10 7.61 5.59 -0.93
C LEU A 10 9.02 5.20 -1.33
N LYS A 11 9.69 6.09 -2.05
CA LYS A 11 11.05 5.83 -2.56
C LYS A 11 12.05 5.53 -1.46
N ASN A 12 11.89 6.16 -0.30
CA ASN A 12 12.83 6.04 0.82
C ASN A 12 12.35 5.06 1.91
N CYS A 13 11.51 4.12 1.56
CA CYS A 13 10.97 3.13 2.50
C CYS A 13 11.73 1.81 2.35
N ASP A 14 12.34 1.32 3.43
CA ASP A 14 13.09 0.07 3.41
C ASP A 14 12.22 -1.12 3.00
N THR A 15 11.00 -1.18 3.51
CA THR A 15 10.06 -2.25 3.16
C THR A 15 9.73 -2.23 1.67
N CYS A 16 9.53 -1.04 1.10
CA CYS A 16 9.28 -0.91 -0.33
C CYS A 16 10.49 -1.34 -1.16
N LYS A 17 11.70 -1.00 -0.71
CA LYS A 17 12.92 -1.42 -1.38
C LYS A 17 13.07 -2.93 -1.35
N LYS A 18 12.77 -3.56 -0.22
CA LYS A 18 12.81 -5.02 -0.11
C LYS A 18 11.80 -5.67 -1.06
N ALA A 19 10.61 -5.11 -1.14
CA ALA A 19 9.57 -5.62 -2.02
C ALA A 19 9.97 -5.55 -3.50
N THR A 20 10.49 -4.40 -3.94
CA THR A 20 10.90 -4.23 -5.34
C THR A 20 12.13 -5.08 -5.67
N LYS A 21 13.07 -5.21 -4.76
CA LYS A 21 14.21 -6.12 -4.96
C LYS A 21 13.76 -7.57 -5.10
N TRP A 22 12.76 -7.97 -4.31
CA TRP A 22 12.21 -9.31 -4.42
C TRP A 22 11.59 -9.53 -5.81
N LEU A 23 10.81 -8.56 -6.28
CA LEU A 23 10.19 -8.65 -7.62
C LEU A 23 11.25 -8.72 -8.72
N ASP A 24 12.30 -7.90 -8.62
CA ASP A 24 13.41 -7.93 -9.57
C ASP A 24 14.10 -9.29 -9.57
N ARG A 25 14.37 -9.83 -8.40
CA ARG A 25 15.05 -11.12 -8.24
C ARG A 25 14.29 -12.26 -8.90
N PHE A 26 12.97 -12.25 -8.80
CA PHE A 26 12.14 -13.31 -9.34
C PHE A 26 11.57 -12.99 -10.73
N GLY A 27 12.03 -11.90 -11.34
CA GLY A 27 11.65 -11.55 -12.69
C GLY A 27 10.19 -11.15 -12.87
N VAL A 28 9.56 -10.63 -11.82
CA VAL A 28 8.17 -10.17 -11.89
C VAL A 28 8.15 -8.72 -12.36
N PRO A 29 7.57 -8.42 -13.55
CA PRO A 29 7.48 -7.04 -14.01
C PRO A 29 6.55 -6.22 -13.12
N TYR A 30 6.94 -4.99 -12.85
CA TYR A 30 6.12 -4.08 -12.06
C TYR A 30 6.40 -2.63 -12.42
N THR A 31 5.46 -1.75 -12.06
CA THR A 31 5.64 -0.31 -12.10
C THR A 31 5.61 0.20 -10.66
N PHE A 32 6.57 1.01 -10.28
CA PHE A 32 6.58 1.62 -8.95
C PHE A 32 5.98 3.01 -9.01
N VAL A 33 5.05 3.30 -8.12
CA VAL A 33 4.41 4.63 -7.99
C VAL A 33 4.65 5.13 -6.58
N ASP A 34 5.33 6.28 -6.45
CA ASP A 34 5.49 6.94 -5.16
C ASP A 34 4.21 7.75 -4.91
N TYR A 35 3.42 7.33 -3.92
CA TYR A 35 2.13 7.95 -3.68
C TYR A 35 2.23 9.28 -2.92
N ARG A 36 3.42 9.70 -2.52
CA ARG A 36 3.65 11.04 -2.02
C ARG A 36 3.62 12.06 -3.17
N ASP A 37 4.18 11.67 -4.31
CA ASP A 37 4.19 12.49 -5.52
C ASP A 37 2.89 12.34 -6.30
N ASN A 38 2.27 11.17 -6.23
CA ASN A 38 1.06 10.81 -6.98
C ASN A 38 0.01 10.31 -6.01
N LYS A 39 -0.61 11.23 -5.27
CA LYS A 39 -1.57 10.88 -4.23
C LYS A 39 -2.74 10.09 -4.82
N PRO A 40 -3.12 8.96 -4.19
CA PRO A 40 -4.28 8.20 -4.65
C PRO A 40 -5.55 9.04 -4.59
N SER A 41 -6.41 8.91 -5.60
CA SER A 41 -7.71 9.56 -5.58
C SER A 41 -8.61 8.94 -4.52
N PRO A 42 -9.68 9.63 -4.08
CA PRO A 42 -10.63 9.02 -3.15
C PRO A 42 -11.21 7.71 -3.68
N GLU A 43 -11.47 7.62 -4.98
CA GLU A 43 -11.98 6.42 -5.62
C GLU A 43 -10.99 5.26 -5.51
N THR A 44 -9.70 5.55 -5.72
CA THR A 44 -8.64 4.55 -5.59
C THR A 44 -8.53 4.06 -4.15
N LEU A 45 -8.57 4.97 -3.19
CA LEU A 45 -8.52 4.62 -1.77
C LEU A 45 -9.69 3.72 -1.38
N LEU A 46 -10.90 4.03 -1.85
CA LEU A 46 -12.08 3.22 -1.56
C LEU A 46 -12.00 1.85 -2.22
N ALA A 47 -11.47 1.77 -3.44
CA ALA A 47 -11.27 0.50 -4.12
C ALA A 47 -10.29 -0.39 -3.36
N TRP A 48 -9.20 0.18 -2.85
CA TRP A 48 -8.25 -0.57 -2.02
C TRP A 48 -8.91 -1.01 -0.71
N ALA A 49 -9.63 -0.09 -0.07
CA ALA A 49 -10.29 -0.37 1.21
C ALA A 49 -11.29 -1.51 1.10
N ALA A 50 -12.00 -1.60 -0.03
CA ALA A 50 -12.98 -2.68 -0.25
C ALA A 50 -12.33 -4.06 -0.15
N GLN A 51 -11.06 -4.19 -0.51
CA GLN A 51 -10.35 -5.47 -0.43
C GLN A 51 -9.54 -5.63 0.85
N LEU A 52 -9.22 -4.53 1.53
CA LEU A 52 -8.30 -4.55 2.67
C LEU A 52 -9.01 -4.44 4.02
N GLY A 53 -10.33 -4.39 4.03
CA GLY A 53 -11.09 -4.36 5.27
C GLY A 53 -11.48 -2.97 5.75
N GLY A 54 -11.40 -1.96 4.88
CA GLY A 54 -11.80 -0.59 5.18
C GLY A 54 -10.62 0.37 5.23
N LEU A 55 -10.91 1.68 5.19
CA LEU A 55 -9.89 2.70 5.19
C LEU A 55 -9.03 2.65 6.46
N ALA A 56 -9.66 2.43 7.61
CA ALA A 56 -8.94 2.35 8.89
C ALA A 56 -7.96 1.18 8.90
N ALA A 57 -8.30 0.07 8.26
CA ALA A 57 -7.45 -1.12 8.21
C ALA A 57 -6.19 -0.90 7.37
N MET A 58 -6.19 0.11 6.50
CA MET A 58 -5.04 0.42 5.64
C MET A 58 -3.95 1.20 6.36
N VAL A 59 -4.23 1.70 7.56
CA VAL A 59 -3.34 2.61 8.29
C VAL A 59 -2.35 1.84 9.14
N ASN A 60 -1.07 2.25 9.05
CA ASN A 60 -0.03 1.74 9.93
C ASN A 60 0.02 2.60 11.20
N LYS A 61 -0.65 2.13 12.26
CA LYS A 61 -0.71 2.85 13.54
C LYS A 61 0.60 2.77 14.33
N SER A 62 1.54 1.99 13.86
CA SER A 62 2.89 1.94 14.46
C SER A 62 3.82 3.00 13.87
N SER A 63 3.40 3.72 12.85
CA SER A 63 4.25 4.71 12.18
C SER A 63 4.46 5.94 13.06
N THR A 64 5.59 6.60 12.83
CA THR A 64 5.90 7.88 13.48
C THR A 64 4.84 8.93 13.15
N THR A 65 4.42 8.98 11.88
CA THR A 65 3.40 9.93 11.43
C THR A 65 2.11 9.77 12.23
N TRP A 66 1.64 8.53 12.41
CA TRP A 66 0.44 8.28 13.20
C TRP A 66 0.60 8.76 14.62
N ARG A 67 1.73 8.42 15.26
CA ARG A 67 1.97 8.78 16.66
C ARG A 67 2.04 10.28 16.88
N GLN A 68 2.45 11.04 15.88
CA GLN A 68 2.56 12.49 15.94
C GLN A 68 1.26 13.23 15.62
N LEU A 69 0.22 12.53 15.19
CA LEU A 69 -1.06 13.16 14.89
C LEU A 69 -1.71 13.71 16.18
N PRO A 70 -2.43 14.84 16.08
CA PRO A 70 -3.27 15.30 17.20
C PRO A 70 -4.33 14.24 17.54
N ASP A 71 -4.75 14.20 18.80
CA ASP A 71 -5.70 13.20 19.26
C ASP A 71 -7.01 13.23 18.48
N ASN A 72 -7.49 14.42 18.12
CA ASN A 72 -8.73 14.52 17.34
C ASN A 72 -8.61 13.89 15.96
N ARG A 73 -7.41 13.87 15.37
CA ARG A 73 -7.20 13.22 14.07
C ARG A 73 -7.08 11.71 14.22
N LYS A 74 -6.52 11.22 15.33
CA LYS A 74 -6.48 9.80 15.64
C LYS A 74 -7.85 9.23 15.96
N ALA A 75 -8.80 10.08 16.28
CA ALA A 75 -10.16 9.68 16.61
C ALA A 75 -11.09 9.64 15.39
N ALA A 76 -10.55 9.64 14.17
CA ALA A 76 -11.35 9.52 12.95
C ALA A 76 -12.23 8.27 13.02
N ASP A 77 -13.52 8.43 12.80
CA ASP A 77 -14.50 7.34 12.92
C ASP A 77 -15.49 7.28 11.78
N SER A 78 -15.33 8.11 10.76
CA SER A 78 -16.17 8.10 9.56
C SER A 78 -15.33 7.93 8.31
N GLU A 79 -15.96 7.44 7.25
CA GLU A 79 -15.31 7.30 5.95
C GLU A 79 -14.76 8.64 5.45
N ALA A 80 -15.54 9.71 5.63
CA ALA A 80 -15.11 11.04 5.19
C ALA A 80 -13.86 11.50 5.94
N GLU A 81 -13.79 11.29 7.25
CA GLU A 81 -12.63 11.65 8.05
C GLU A 81 -11.40 10.84 7.67
N TRP A 82 -11.56 9.53 7.45
CA TRP A 82 -10.46 8.67 7.03
C TRP A 82 -9.96 9.03 5.63
N LYS A 83 -10.86 9.33 4.69
CA LYS A 83 -10.45 9.78 3.35
C LYS A 83 -9.62 11.05 3.42
N LEU A 84 -10.08 12.03 4.21
CA LEU A 84 -9.36 13.28 4.36
C LEU A 84 -7.97 13.05 4.97
N LEU A 85 -7.91 12.26 6.02
CA LEU A 85 -6.66 11.96 6.72
C LEU A 85 -5.64 11.30 5.79
N LEU A 86 -6.06 10.31 5.01
CA LEU A 86 -5.18 9.60 4.09
C LEU A 86 -4.76 10.45 2.90
N ARG A 87 -5.56 11.43 2.51
CA ARG A 87 -5.18 12.38 1.48
C ARG A 87 -4.16 13.38 1.98
N GLU A 88 -4.28 13.82 3.23
CA GLU A 88 -3.30 14.73 3.84
C GLU A 88 -1.99 14.02 4.19
N TYR A 89 -2.08 12.77 4.66
CA TYR A 89 -0.93 12.00 5.12
C TYR A 89 -0.88 10.65 4.44
N PRO A 90 -0.56 10.60 3.14
CA PRO A 90 -0.49 9.31 2.42
C PRO A 90 0.51 8.34 3.05
N GLN A 91 1.53 8.84 3.73
CA GLN A 91 2.51 8.01 4.41
C GLN A 91 1.93 7.18 5.55
N LEU A 92 0.68 7.43 5.96
CA LEU A 92 -0.02 6.58 6.93
C LEU A 92 -0.41 5.23 6.33
N ILE A 93 -0.57 5.16 5.01
CA ILE A 93 -0.96 3.92 4.34
C ILE A 93 0.18 2.91 4.47
N LYS A 94 -0.15 1.73 5.01
CA LYS A 94 0.83 0.66 5.18
C LYS A 94 1.41 0.25 3.83
N ARG A 95 2.75 0.21 3.74
CA ARG A 95 3.48 0.03 2.48
C ARG A 95 4.09 -1.35 2.34
N PRO A 96 4.32 -1.79 1.11
CA PRO A 96 3.75 -1.26 -0.12
C PRO A 96 2.31 -1.70 -0.32
N VAL A 97 1.57 -0.96 -1.13
CA VAL A 97 0.28 -1.43 -1.65
C VAL A 97 0.57 -2.04 -3.02
N VAL A 98 0.26 -3.30 -3.19
CA VAL A 98 0.55 -4.04 -4.41
C VAL A 98 -0.75 -4.40 -5.10
N VAL A 99 -0.91 -3.91 -6.33
CA VAL A 99 -2.08 -4.21 -7.16
C VAL A 99 -1.62 -5.04 -8.35
N THR A 100 -2.10 -6.28 -8.42
CA THR A 100 -1.77 -7.17 -9.53
C THR A 100 -2.70 -6.95 -10.71
N ALA A 101 -2.36 -7.54 -11.85
CA ALA A 101 -3.07 -7.35 -13.12
C ALA A 101 -4.56 -7.68 -13.03
N ASP A 102 -4.93 -8.61 -12.17
CA ASP A 102 -6.32 -9.01 -11.96
C ASP A 102 -7.09 -8.07 -11.02
N GLY A 103 -6.45 -7.01 -10.54
CA GLY A 103 -7.07 -6.06 -9.62
C GLY A 103 -6.96 -6.41 -8.15
N THR A 104 -6.29 -7.51 -7.81
CA THR A 104 -6.13 -7.90 -6.39
C THR A 104 -5.18 -6.95 -5.69
N VAL A 105 -5.56 -6.49 -4.50
CA VAL A 105 -4.82 -5.51 -3.71
C VAL A 105 -4.31 -6.15 -2.43
N SER A 106 -3.05 -5.89 -2.09
CA SER A 106 -2.48 -6.29 -0.81
C SER A 106 -1.62 -5.19 -0.24
N GLN A 107 -1.32 -5.28 1.05
CA GLN A 107 -0.42 -4.36 1.74
C GLN A 107 0.70 -5.12 2.42
N GLY A 108 1.84 -4.47 2.53
CA GLY A 108 2.98 -5.01 3.23
C GLY A 108 3.80 -5.95 2.36
N PHE A 109 4.93 -6.38 2.92
CA PHE A 109 5.83 -7.30 2.24
C PHE A 109 6.27 -8.39 3.20
N SER A 110 6.21 -9.64 2.72
CA SER A 110 6.95 -10.76 3.30
C SER A 110 7.35 -11.67 2.17
N ASP A 111 8.48 -12.35 2.35
CA ASP A 111 8.96 -13.29 1.34
C ASP A 111 7.92 -14.38 1.06
N ASN A 112 7.40 -14.98 2.12
CA ASN A 112 6.39 -16.04 1.98
C ASN A 112 5.08 -15.54 1.37
N GLY A 113 4.65 -14.35 1.75
CA GLY A 113 3.44 -13.75 1.19
C GLY A 113 3.57 -13.49 -0.31
N PHE A 114 4.72 -12.98 -0.73
CA PHE A 114 4.97 -12.72 -2.15
C PHE A 114 5.14 -14.02 -2.94
N LYS A 115 5.79 -15.04 -2.37
CA LYS A 115 5.87 -16.36 -3.01
C LYS A 115 4.48 -16.92 -3.30
N ALA A 116 3.60 -16.86 -2.32
CA ALA A 116 2.22 -17.33 -2.49
C ALA A 116 1.48 -16.49 -3.53
N ARG A 117 1.65 -15.18 -3.45
CA ARG A 117 0.91 -14.26 -4.31
C ARG A 117 1.32 -14.34 -5.78
N PHE A 118 2.60 -14.48 -6.04
CA PHE A 118 3.13 -14.49 -7.41
C PHE A 118 3.46 -15.88 -7.92
N GLY A 119 3.30 -16.90 -7.08
CA GLY A 119 3.50 -18.29 -7.49
C GLY A 119 4.92 -18.61 -7.88
N VAL A 120 5.91 -17.97 -7.28
CA VAL A 120 7.31 -18.15 -7.61
C VAL A 120 8.16 -18.39 -6.37
N GLY A 121 9.39 -18.83 -6.59
CA GLY A 121 10.40 -18.90 -5.52
C GLY A 121 10.20 -19.98 -4.48
N GLY A 122 9.14 -20.75 -4.58
CA GLY A 122 8.86 -21.77 -3.57
C GLY A 122 8.22 -23.02 -4.13
N ALA A 123 8.21 -23.09 -5.41
CA ALA A 123 7.57 -24.22 -6.08
C ALA A 123 8.26 -25.52 -5.71
#